data_b3175da748e9043f81feb859a9d9874d
#
_entry.id   b3175da748e9043f81feb859a9d9874d
#
_cell.length_a   1.000
_cell.length_b   1.000
_cell.length_c   1.000
_cell.angle_alpha   90.00
_cell.angle_beta   90.00
_cell.angle_gamma   90.00
#
_symmetry.space_group_name_H-M   'P 1'
#
loop_
_entity.id
_entity.type
_entity.pdbx_description
1 polymer ?
#
loop_
_entity_poly.entity_id
_entity_poly.type
_entity_poly.pdbx_seq_one_letter_code
_entity_poly.pdbx_strand_id
1 'polypeptide(L)'
;MKILPAVLSLILSVSIASAQSTLGNNKEGNSYGFSSDLPEAKLKIDVYPNPAIENVFIRIESEEPQKIEFELYNIIGASLKIEPEQIEQNYFKIGIKELPAGYYLLMVMDPSQHYNQAFKIHKASK
;
A
#
# COMPACT_ATOMS: atom_id res chain seq x y z
N MET A 1 -22.63 86.16 10.76
CA MET A 1 -22.59 84.96 9.91
C MET A 1 -21.89 83.84 10.64
N LYS A 2 -22.63 82.89 11.11
CA LYS A 2 -22.10 81.76 11.88
C LYS A 2 -22.12 80.54 10.95
N ILE A 3 -20.99 80.11 10.56
CA ILE A 3 -20.85 78.92 9.75
C ILE A 3 -20.68 77.76 10.71
N LEU A 4 -21.64 76.86 10.75
CA LEU A 4 -21.52 75.57 11.45
C LEU A 4 -20.70 74.61 10.58
N PRO A 5 -19.67 73.99 11.12
CA PRO A 5 -19.04 72.88 10.44
C PRO A 5 -19.90 71.61 10.66
N ALA A 6 -20.36 71.03 9.57
CA ALA A 6 -20.97 69.71 9.57
C ALA A 6 -19.94 68.67 9.95
N VAL A 7 -20.12 68.07 11.10
CA VAL A 7 -19.32 66.94 11.53
C VAL A 7 -19.82 65.70 10.77
N LEU A 8 -19.09 65.34 9.74
CA LEU A 8 -19.32 64.10 9.01
C LEU A 8 -18.79 62.94 9.84
N SER A 9 -19.69 62.34 10.59
CA SER A 9 -19.40 61.09 11.33
C SER A 9 -19.31 59.92 10.35
N LEU A 10 -18.08 59.56 10.02
CA LEU A 10 -17.79 58.35 9.24
C LEU A 10 -17.87 57.13 10.16
N ILE A 11 -19.01 56.47 10.16
CA ILE A 11 -19.20 55.20 10.86
C ILE A 11 -18.50 54.11 10.07
N LEU A 12 -17.33 53.76 10.52
CA LEU A 12 -16.58 52.61 10.00
C LEU A 12 -17.20 51.32 10.58
N SER A 13 -18.13 50.72 9.85
CA SER A 13 -18.69 49.42 10.21
C SER A 13 -17.66 48.34 9.97
N VAL A 14 -16.99 47.90 11.00
CA VAL A 14 -16.14 46.71 10.99
C VAL A 14 -17.06 45.50 11.00
N SER A 15 -17.24 44.86 9.85
CA SER A 15 -17.90 43.59 9.76
C SER A 15 -16.93 42.51 10.26
N ILE A 16 -17.16 42.07 11.52
CA ILE A 16 -16.48 40.92 12.06
C ILE A 16 -17.13 39.70 11.41
N ALA A 17 -16.49 39.13 10.37
CA ALA A 17 -16.84 37.85 9.86
C ALA A 17 -16.49 36.80 10.91
N SER A 18 -17.52 36.33 11.63
CA SER A 18 -17.39 35.16 12.49
C SER A 18 -17.14 33.93 11.63
N ALA A 19 -15.90 33.51 11.51
CA ALA A 19 -15.58 32.20 11.02
C ALA A 19 -16.07 31.19 12.06
N GLN A 20 -17.27 30.66 11.86
CA GLN A 20 -17.72 29.48 12.59
C GLN A 20 -16.95 28.28 12.05
N SER A 21 -15.90 27.91 12.77
CA SER A 21 -15.30 26.59 12.63
C SER A 21 -16.29 25.58 13.18
N THR A 22 -17.04 24.95 12.28
CA THR A 22 -17.77 23.72 12.60
C THR A 22 -16.75 22.67 12.97
N LEU A 23 -16.58 22.43 14.29
CA LEU A 23 -15.91 21.23 14.76
C LEU A 23 -16.81 20.04 14.39
N GLY A 24 -16.62 19.52 13.19
CA GLY A 24 -17.10 18.21 12.84
C GLY A 24 -16.30 17.20 13.63
N ASN A 25 -16.97 16.45 14.48
CA ASN A 25 -16.42 15.27 15.13
C ASN A 25 -16.13 14.21 14.07
N ASN A 26 -15.03 14.35 13.37
CA ASN A 26 -14.51 13.28 12.54
C ASN A 26 -13.59 12.45 13.42
N LYS A 27 -14.09 11.29 13.82
CA LYS A 27 -13.24 10.17 14.17
C LYS A 27 -12.52 9.75 12.89
N GLU A 28 -11.49 10.46 12.55
CA GLU A 28 -10.60 10.06 11.48
C GLU A 28 -9.55 9.14 12.06
N GLY A 29 -9.79 7.85 11.80
CA GLY A 29 -8.68 6.96 11.60
C GLY A 29 -7.84 7.53 10.46
N ASN A 30 -6.57 7.78 10.72
CA ASN A 30 -5.60 8.25 9.76
C ASN A 30 -5.42 7.20 8.67
N SER A 31 -6.36 7.18 7.74
CA SER A 31 -6.22 6.54 6.44
C SER A 31 -5.54 7.57 5.56
N TYR A 32 -4.23 7.45 5.39
CA TYR A 32 -3.56 8.07 4.26
C TYR A 32 -4.06 7.33 3.01
N GLY A 33 -5.30 7.65 2.63
CA GLY A 33 -5.89 7.18 1.40
C GLY A 33 -5.21 7.88 0.23
N PHE A 34 -4.23 7.25 -0.37
CA PHE A 34 -4.00 7.44 -1.78
C PHE A 34 -5.18 6.79 -2.50
N SER A 35 -6.21 7.57 -2.74
CA SER A 35 -7.28 7.17 -3.65
C SER A 35 -6.73 7.29 -5.06
N SER A 36 -6.02 6.28 -5.50
CA SER A 36 -5.89 6.04 -6.92
C SER A 36 -7.19 5.39 -7.37
N ASP A 37 -8.11 6.19 -7.86
CA ASP A 37 -9.37 5.74 -8.49
C ASP A 37 -9.15 5.05 -9.85
N LEU A 38 -8.01 4.42 -10.02
CA LEU A 38 -7.78 3.49 -11.11
C LEU A 38 -8.26 2.12 -10.61
N PRO A 39 -9.07 1.39 -11.38
CA PRO A 39 -9.33 0.01 -11.08
C PRO A 39 -7.99 -0.74 -11.19
N GLU A 40 -7.29 -0.87 -10.06
CA GLU A 40 -6.19 -1.81 -9.98
C GLU A 40 -6.77 -3.17 -10.32
N ALA A 41 -6.39 -3.71 -11.46
CA ALA A 41 -6.67 -5.09 -11.80
C ALA A 41 -5.97 -5.95 -10.75
N LYS A 42 -6.69 -6.26 -9.68
CA LYS A 42 -6.17 -6.97 -8.53
C LYS A 42 -5.94 -8.41 -8.95
N LEU A 43 -4.70 -8.73 -9.27
CA LEU A 43 -4.32 -10.10 -9.58
C LEU A 43 -4.64 -10.97 -8.36
N LYS A 44 -5.33 -12.07 -8.55
CA LYS A 44 -5.52 -13.05 -7.51
C LYS A 44 -4.29 -13.95 -7.48
N ILE A 45 -3.59 -13.93 -6.36
CA ILE A 45 -2.34 -14.65 -6.15
C ILE A 45 -2.48 -15.54 -4.93
N ASP A 46 -2.19 -16.82 -5.11
CA ASP A 46 -2.14 -17.80 -4.06
C ASP A 46 -0.68 -18.17 -3.77
N VAL A 47 -0.28 -18.11 -2.50
CA VAL A 47 1.05 -18.48 -2.02
C VAL A 47 0.93 -19.61 -1.02
N TYR A 48 1.48 -20.77 -1.34
CA TYR A 48 1.33 -21.97 -0.53
C TYR A 48 2.52 -22.95 -0.66
N PRO A 49 2.69 -23.90 0.28
CA PRO A 49 2.01 -23.97 1.58
C PRO A 49 2.49 -22.86 2.51
N ASN A 50 1.69 -22.55 3.53
CA ASN A 50 2.07 -21.62 4.58
C ASN A 50 1.48 -22.11 5.92
N PRO A 51 2.28 -22.72 6.79
CA PRO A 51 3.76 -22.82 6.80
C PRO A 51 4.35 -23.69 5.70
N ALA A 52 5.57 -23.35 5.29
CA ALA A 52 6.37 -24.06 4.29
C ALA A 52 7.67 -24.61 4.89
N ILE A 53 8.18 -25.70 4.36
CA ILE A 53 9.43 -26.33 4.80
C ILE A 53 10.54 -26.15 3.78
N GLU A 54 10.36 -26.58 2.56
CA GLU A 54 11.38 -26.59 1.52
C GLU A 54 11.11 -25.61 0.37
N ASN A 55 9.86 -25.52 -0.04
CA ASN A 55 9.46 -24.71 -1.19
C ASN A 55 8.17 -23.95 -0.91
N VAL A 56 8.04 -22.81 -1.55
CA VAL A 56 6.80 -22.03 -1.64
C VAL A 56 6.41 -21.97 -3.11
N PHE A 57 5.13 -22.18 -3.38
CA PHE A 57 4.54 -22.09 -4.70
C PHE A 57 3.68 -20.85 -4.80
N ILE A 58 3.76 -20.19 -5.93
CA ILE A 58 3.00 -18.99 -6.24
C ILE A 58 2.19 -19.25 -7.50
N ARG A 59 0.87 -19.18 -7.37
CA ARG A 59 -0.05 -19.31 -8.49
C ARG A 59 -0.75 -17.97 -8.70
N ILE A 60 -0.76 -17.51 -9.93
CA ILE A 60 -1.41 -16.27 -10.34
C ILE A 60 -2.58 -16.63 -11.25
N GLU A 61 -3.79 -16.27 -10.84
CA GLU A 61 -4.99 -16.47 -11.66
C GLU A 61 -5.06 -15.39 -12.73
N SER A 62 -4.60 -15.72 -13.92
CA SER A 62 -4.69 -14.91 -15.12
C SER A 62 -4.67 -15.80 -16.36
N GLU A 63 -5.44 -15.43 -17.37
CA GLU A 63 -5.44 -16.12 -18.66
C GLU A 63 -4.20 -15.76 -19.49
N GLU A 64 -3.63 -14.58 -19.24
CA GLU A 64 -2.44 -14.11 -19.93
C GLU A 64 -1.16 -14.33 -19.12
N PRO A 65 -0.01 -14.55 -19.80
CA PRO A 65 1.28 -14.59 -19.11
C PRO A 65 1.57 -13.28 -18.40
N GLN A 66 1.95 -13.38 -17.13
CA GLN A 66 2.34 -12.22 -16.33
C GLN A 66 3.86 -12.13 -16.21
N LYS A 67 4.41 -10.91 -16.29
CA LYS A 67 5.82 -10.65 -16.02
C LYS A 67 5.99 -10.37 -14.53
N ILE A 68 6.23 -11.43 -13.79
CA ILE A 68 6.31 -11.34 -12.34
C ILE A 68 7.76 -11.34 -11.89
N GLU A 69 8.07 -10.41 -10.99
CA GLU A 69 9.32 -10.36 -10.25
C GLU A 69 9.06 -10.68 -8.79
N PHE A 70 10.03 -11.35 -8.16
CA PHE A 70 9.95 -11.76 -6.77
C PHE A 70 11.13 -11.22 -5.97
N GLU A 71 10.84 -10.70 -4.80
CA GLU A 71 11.85 -10.37 -3.80
C GLU A 71 11.47 -10.96 -2.45
N LEU A 72 12.45 -11.49 -1.74
CA LEU A 72 12.24 -12.06 -0.42
C LEU A 72 12.99 -11.26 0.62
N TYR A 73 12.31 -10.91 1.70
CA TYR A 73 12.88 -10.17 2.82
C TYR A 73 12.74 -10.94 4.12
N ASN A 74 13.71 -10.80 5.00
CA ASN A 74 13.55 -11.24 6.38
C ASN A 74 12.78 -10.18 7.21
N ILE A 75 12.51 -10.50 8.48
CA ILE A 75 11.71 -9.63 9.36
C ILE A 75 12.37 -8.28 9.68
N ILE A 76 13.66 -8.13 9.48
CA ILE A 76 14.38 -6.86 9.67
C ILE A 76 14.49 -6.06 8.36
N GLY A 77 13.90 -6.55 7.27
CA GLY A 77 13.87 -5.88 5.97
C GLY A 77 15.11 -6.11 5.10
N ALA A 78 15.97 -7.05 5.46
CA ALA A 78 17.10 -7.41 4.60
C ALA A 78 16.63 -8.31 3.44
N SER A 79 17.00 -7.94 2.22
CA SER A 79 16.72 -8.72 1.01
C SER A 79 17.57 -10.01 1.00
N LEU A 80 16.94 -11.09 0.61
CA LEU A 80 17.55 -12.41 0.51
C LEU A 80 17.57 -12.83 -0.96
N LYS A 81 18.71 -13.43 -1.36
CA LYS A 81 18.82 -13.98 -2.71
C LYS A 81 17.92 -15.20 -2.84
N ILE A 82 17.05 -15.19 -3.86
CA ILE A 82 16.20 -16.31 -4.24
C ILE A 82 16.36 -16.59 -5.72
N GLU A 83 16.02 -17.81 -6.11
CA GLU A 83 16.02 -18.26 -7.50
C GLU A 83 14.62 -18.81 -7.82
N PRO A 84 13.69 -17.94 -8.28
CA PRO A 84 12.37 -18.36 -8.67
C PRO A 84 12.45 -19.26 -9.92
N GLU A 85 11.76 -20.39 -9.88
CA GLU A 85 11.60 -21.30 -10.99
C GLU A 85 10.17 -21.21 -11.52
N GLN A 86 10.01 -20.91 -12.80
CA GLN A 86 8.70 -20.98 -13.44
C GLN A 86 8.42 -22.43 -13.84
N ILE A 87 7.38 -23.02 -13.26
CA ILE A 87 6.96 -24.41 -13.54
C ILE A 87 6.02 -24.46 -14.72
N GLU A 88 5.04 -23.56 -14.73
CA GLU A 88 4.03 -23.39 -15.78
C GLU A 88 3.73 -21.91 -15.96
N GLN A 89 2.91 -21.57 -16.95
CA GLN A 89 2.43 -20.21 -17.11
C GLN A 89 1.75 -19.75 -15.81
N ASN A 90 2.20 -18.62 -15.28
CA ASN A 90 1.67 -18.03 -14.03
C ASN A 90 1.78 -18.94 -12.78
N TYR A 91 2.71 -19.91 -12.82
CA TYR A 91 2.96 -20.82 -11.70
C TYR A 91 4.46 -20.92 -11.42
N PHE A 92 4.85 -20.57 -10.22
CA PHE A 92 6.25 -20.42 -9.82
C PHE A 92 6.55 -21.19 -8.54
N LYS A 93 7.81 -21.58 -8.39
CA LYS A 93 8.35 -22.23 -7.19
C LYS A 93 9.56 -21.44 -6.70
N ILE A 94 9.65 -21.23 -5.40
CA ILE A 94 10.79 -20.62 -4.73
C ILE A 94 11.30 -21.57 -3.66
N GLY A 95 12.57 -21.96 -3.75
CA GLY A 95 13.25 -22.78 -2.75
C GLY A 95 13.59 -21.94 -1.52
N ILE A 96 13.17 -22.42 -0.34
CA ILE A 96 13.44 -21.79 0.96
C ILE A 96 14.09 -22.76 1.95
N LYS A 97 14.53 -23.91 1.47
CA LYS A 97 15.09 -25.00 2.30
C LYS A 97 16.25 -24.53 3.18
N GLU A 98 17.13 -23.73 2.60
CA GLU A 98 18.37 -23.27 3.27
C GLU A 98 18.13 -22.08 4.21
N LEU A 99 16.92 -21.53 4.25
CA LEU A 99 16.58 -20.42 5.12
C LEU A 99 16.30 -20.91 6.55
N PRO A 100 16.71 -20.16 7.56
CA PRO A 100 16.32 -20.42 8.95
C PRO A 100 14.80 -20.43 9.13
N ALA A 101 14.31 -21.20 10.11
CA ALA A 101 12.90 -21.14 10.49
C ALA A 101 12.54 -19.72 10.97
N GLY A 102 11.37 -19.24 10.58
CA GLY A 102 10.92 -17.91 10.92
C GLY A 102 9.97 -17.32 9.90
N TYR A 103 9.74 -16.01 10.00
CA TYR A 103 8.86 -15.29 9.10
C TYR A 103 9.65 -14.49 8.07
N TYR A 104 9.10 -14.48 6.86
CA TYR A 104 9.64 -13.78 5.70
C TYR A 104 8.54 -13.02 4.99
N LEU A 105 8.92 -12.02 4.23
CA LEU A 105 8.02 -11.24 3.39
C LEU A 105 8.38 -11.47 1.93
N LEU A 106 7.48 -12.11 1.19
CA LEU A 106 7.61 -12.28 -0.25
C LEU A 106 6.89 -11.15 -0.97
N MET A 107 7.64 -10.36 -1.71
CA MET A 107 7.09 -9.35 -2.61
C MET A 107 6.86 -9.97 -3.97
N VAL A 108 5.66 -9.80 -4.50
CA VAL A 108 5.27 -10.22 -5.84
C VAL A 108 4.94 -8.96 -6.63
N MET A 109 5.68 -8.71 -7.69
CA MET A 109 5.62 -7.47 -8.44
C MET A 109 5.38 -7.74 -9.92
N ASP A 110 4.54 -6.92 -10.54
CA ASP A 110 4.45 -6.81 -12.00
C ASP A 110 4.76 -5.37 -12.39
N PRO A 111 6.00 -5.10 -12.86
CA PRO A 111 6.40 -3.75 -13.25
C PRO A 111 5.58 -3.18 -14.40
N SER A 112 5.01 -4.04 -15.26
CA SER A 112 4.23 -3.62 -16.43
C SER A 112 2.85 -3.09 -16.04
N GLN A 113 2.28 -3.61 -14.96
CA GLN A 113 0.95 -3.26 -14.46
C GLN A 113 1.01 -2.41 -13.18
N HIS A 114 2.20 -2.01 -12.74
CA HIS A 114 2.41 -1.27 -11.48
C HIS A 114 1.83 -2.01 -10.25
N TYR A 115 1.79 -3.34 -10.34
CA TYR A 115 1.29 -4.20 -9.27
C TYR A 115 2.41 -4.56 -8.30
N ASN A 116 2.10 -4.48 -7.02
CA ASN A 116 3.01 -4.86 -5.94
C ASN A 116 2.20 -5.37 -4.75
N GLN A 117 2.43 -6.61 -4.35
CA GLN A 117 1.78 -7.22 -3.20
C GLN A 117 2.77 -8.00 -2.35
N ALA A 118 2.63 -7.87 -1.04
CA ALA A 118 3.43 -8.56 -0.04
C ALA A 118 2.69 -9.76 0.56
N PHE A 119 3.38 -10.89 0.66
CA PHE A 119 2.86 -12.11 1.29
C PHE A 119 3.76 -12.52 2.46
N LYS A 120 3.17 -12.68 3.63
CA LYS A 120 3.87 -13.20 4.79
C LYS A 120 4.01 -14.71 4.67
N ILE A 121 5.25 -15.21 4.72
CA ILE A 121 5.58 -16.63 4.69
C ILE A 121 6.09 -17.06 6.05
N HIS A 122 5.59 -18.18 6.53
CA HIS A 122 6.14 -18.87 7.70
C HIS A 122 6.97 -20.06 7.25
N LYS A 123 8.30 -19.96 7.41
CA LYS A 123 9.22 -21.09 7.22
C LYS A 123 9.24 -21.91 8.50
N ALA A 124 8.69 -23.12 8.43
CA ALA A 124 8.73 -24.06 9.54
C ALA A 124 10.10 -24.76 9.64
N SER A 125 10.47 -25.16 10.84
CA SER A 125 11.58 -26.09 11.04
C SER A 125 11.23 -27.48 10.54
N LYS A 126 12.21 -28.20 10.09
CA LYS A 126 12.07 -29.60 9.69
C LYS A 126 11.98 -30.50 10.94
#